data_099209a0003af8d2f878380578038aca
#
_entry.id   099209a0003af8d2f878380578038aca
#
_cell.length_a   1.000
_cell.length_b   1.000
_cell.length_c   1.000
_cell.angle_alpha   90.00
_cell.angle_beta   90.00
_cell.angle_gamma   90.00
#
_symmetry.space_group_name_H-M   'P 1'
#
loop_
_entity.id
_entity.type
_entity.pdbx_description
1 polymer ?
#
loop_
_entity_poly.entity_id
_entity_poly.type
_entity_poly.pdbx_seq_one_letter_code
_entity_poly.pdbx_strand_id
1 'polypeptide(L)'
;MKTIKKALKFDWDKGNVDKNLKHDVTDKEAEEVFFDENRFIFKDKVHSGNEERFRILGKTNLGRSLFVAFTIRKNKIRIISARDINKKEVYLYEKKANNSNI
;
A
#
# COMPACT_ATOMS: atom_id res chain seq x y z
N MET A 1 -11.17 3.20 -10.56
CA MET A 1 -11.12 3.85 -9.26
C MET A 1 -10.69 5.31 -9.36
N LYS A 2 -11.38 6.04 -10.22
CA LYS A 2 -11.09 7.45 -10.43
C LYS A 2 -11.29 8.30 -9.17
N THR A 3 -12.25 7.91 -8.34
CA THR A 3 -12.61 8.66 -7.14
C THR A 3 -11.58 8.51 -6.02
N ILE A 4 -10.74 7.49 -6.06
CA ILE A 4 -9.76 7.25 -5.01
C ILE A 4 -8.73 8.37 -4.94
N LYS A 5 -8.27 8.89 -6.08
CA LYS A 5 -7.25 9.95 -6.08
C LYS A 5 -7.74 11.23 -5.39
N LYS A 6 -9.03 11.54 -5.52
CA LYS A 6 -9.60 12.74 -4.91
C LYS A 6 -9.98 12.54 -3.46
N ALA A 7 -10.27 11.28 -3.08
CA ALA A 7 -10.79 10.96 -1.76
C ALA A 7 -9.75 10.37 -0.81
N LEU A 8 -8.50 10.24 -1.26
CA LEU A 8 -7.48 9.60 -0.44
C LEU A 8 -7.12 10.44 0.76
N LYS A 9 -7.49 9.94 1.93
CA LYS A 9 -7.08 10.50 3.20
C LYS A 9 -6.45 9.38 4.00
N PHE A 10 -5.43 9.73 4.76
CA PHE A 10 -4.69 8.77 5.55
C PHE A 10 -4.92 9.02 7.03
N ASP A 11 -5.02 7.93 7.78
CA ASP A 11 -5.25 7.96 9.22
C ASP A 11 -3.95 7.61 9.93
N TRP A 12 -3.27 8.63 10.46
CA TRP A 12 -2.03 8.47 11.21
C TRP A 12 -2.22 8.88 12.67
N ASP A 13 -1.80 8.03 13.58
CA ASP A 13 -1.79 8.35 15.00
C ASP A 13 -0.63 7.60 15.69
N LYS A 14 -0.58 7.63 16.99
CA LYS A 14 0.47 6.97 17.75
C LYS A 14 0.58 5.47 17.45
N GLY A 15 -0.51 4.88 16.96
CA GLY A 15 -0.54 3.45 16.67
C GLY A 15 0.22 3.07 15.40
N ASN A 16 0.41 4.00 14.48
CA ASN A 16 1.06 3.66 13.20
C ASN A 16 2.09 4.67 12.68
N VAL A 17 2.17 5.88 13.25
CA VAL A 17 3.11 6.89 12.77
C VAL A 17 4.56 6.45 13.02
N ASP A 18 5.43 6.65 12.03
CA ASP A 18 6.87 6.35 12.07
C ASP A 18 7.25 4.89 12.40
N LYS A 19 6.29 3.99 12.49
CA LYS A 19 6.57 2.59 12.82
C LYS A 19 7.36 1.86 11.74
N ASN A 20 7.28 2.32 10.52
CA ASN A 20 7.94 1.66 9.39
C ASN A 20 9.38 2.14 9.18
N LEU A 21 9.85 3.07 9.99
CA LEU A 21 11.25 3.48 9.98
C LEU A 21 12.18 2.31 10.31
N LYS A 22 11.71 1.32 11.05
CA LYS A 22 12.47 0.09 11.29
C LYS A 22 12.79 -0.66 9.99
N HIS A 23 12.06 -0.38 8.92
CA HIS A 23 12.29 -0.93 7.58
C HIS A 23 12.77 0.15 6.61
N ASP A 24 13.24 1.27 7.13
CA ASP A 24 13.68 2.42 6.34
C ASP A 24 12.58 2.97 5.41
N VAL A 25 11.32 2.88 5.83
CA VAL A 25 10.19 3.43 5.09
C VAL A 25 9.57 4.57 5.88
N THR A 26 9.51 5.74 5.29
CA THR A 26 8.83 6.89 5.90
C THR A 26 7.33 6.78 5.66
N ASP A 27 6.55 7.49 6.48
CA ASP A 27 5.10 7.53 6.31
C ASP A 27 4.73 8.10 4.94
N LYS A 28 5.48 9.10 4.47
CA LYS A 28 5.26 9.70 3.16
C LYS A 28 5.49 8.69 2.04
N GLU A 29 6.56 7.91 2.12
CA GLU A 29 6.84 6.88 1.12
C GLU A 29 5.71 5.85 1.06
N ALA A 30 5.21 5.45 2.23
CA ALA A 30 4.10 4.50 2.28
C ALA A 30 2.84 5.06 1.65
N GLU A 31 2.57 6.36 1.80
CA GLU A 31 1.44 7.01 1.15
C GLU A 31 1.61 7.06 -0.37
N GLU A 32 2.83 7.30 -0.83
CA GLU A 32 3.11 7.49 -2.27
C GLU A 32 2.70 6.29 -3.12
N VAL A 33 2.82 5.08 -2.60
CA VAL A 33 2.48 3.90 -3.40
C VAL A 33 1.01 3.84 -3.79
N PHE A 34 0.15 4.53 -3.05
CA PHE A 34 -1.28 4.57 -3.36
C PHE A 34 -1.59 5.41 -4.60
N PHE A 35 -0.63 6.20 -5.05
CA PHE A 35 -0.76 7.01 -6.26
C PHE A 35 -0.02 6.43 -7.46
N ASP A 36 0.62 5.27 -7.31
CA ASP A 36 1.24 4.56 -8.42
C ASP A 36 0.15 4.03 -9.35
N GLU A 37 0.20 4.41 -10.61
CA GLU A 37 -0.81 4.00 -11.60
C GLU A 37 -0.82 2.50 -11.81
N ASN A 38 0.31 1.83 -11.57
CA ASN A 38 0.44 0.38 -11.73
C ASN A 38 0.27 -0.38 -10.42
N ARG A 39 -0.19 0.28 -9.39
CA ARG A 39 -0.38 -0.37 -8.08
C ARG A 39 -1.27 -1.60 -8.19
N PHE A 40 -0.95 -2.60 -7.38
CA PHE A 40 -1.74 -3.82 -7.28
C PHE A 40 -2.30 -3.94 -5.86
N ILE A 41 -3.61 -3.85 -5.73
CA ILE A 41 -4.29 -3.95 -4.44
C ILE A 41 -5.06 -5.26 -4.38
N PHE A 42 -4.92 -5.97 -3.28
CA PHE A 42 -5.67 -7.20 -3.06
C PHE A 42 -6.04 -7.35 -1.59
N LYS A 43 -7.08 -8.15 -1.34
CA LYS A 43 -7.55 -8.39 0.01
C LYS A 43 -6.68 -9.43 0.70
N ASP A 44 -6.30 -9.15 1.94
CA ASP A 44 -5.57 -10.10 2.77
C ASP A 44 -6.56 -10.94 3.57
N LYS A 45 -6.95 -12.08 3.00
CA LYS A 45 -7.95 -12.95 3.64
C LYS A 45 -7.44 -13.61 4.91
N VAL A 46 -6.14 -13.83 4.99
CA VAL A 46 -5.52 -14.53 6.11
C VAL A 46 -5.53 -13.69 7.38
N HIS A 47 -5.25 -12.39 7.22
CA HIS A 47 -5.11 -11.46 8.35
C HIS A 47 -6.33 -10.58 8.56
N SER A 48 -7.42 -10.82 7.82
CA SER A 48 -8.68 -10.12 8.03
C SER A 48 -9.44 -10.80 9.18
N GLY A 49 -9.65 -10.08 10.26
CA GLY A 49 -10.47 -10.53 11.36
C GLY A 49 -11.76 -9.73 11.41
N ASN A 50 -11.97 -9.00 12.48
CA ASN A 50 -13.11 -8.08 12.61
C ASN A 50 -12.98 -6.88 11.66
N GLU A 51 -11.80 -6.66 11.11
CA GLU A 51 -11.50 -5.54 10.24
C GLU A 51 -10.84 -6.08 8.98
N GLU A 52 -11.36 -5.71 7.81
CA GLU A 52 -10.78 -6.15 6.55
C GLU A 52 -9.43 -5.53 6.36
N ARG A 53 -8.47 -6.35 5.97
CA ARG A 53 -7.11 -5.92 5.67
C ARG A 53 -6.81 -6.10 4.19
N PHE A 54 -6.02 -5.18 3.68
CA PHE A 54 -5.64 -5.15 2.28
C PHE A 54 -4.13 -5.02 2.16
N ARG A 55 -3.63 -5.37 1.00
CA ARG A 55 -2.23 -5.21 0.66
C ARG A 55 -2.13 -4.43 -0.63
N ILE A 56 -1.11 -3.60 -0.73
CA ILE A 56 -0.82 -2.87 -1.95
C ILE A 56 0.65 -3.02 -2.29
N LEU A 57 0.92 -3.34 -3.55
CA LEU A 57 2.26 -3.34 -4.11
C LEU A 57 2.34 -2.11 -5.02
N GLY A 58 3.33 -1.27 -4.81
CA GLY A 58 3.44 -0.06 -5.58
C GLY A 58 4.81 0.58 -5.45
N LYS A 59 5.04 1.60 -6.28
CA LYS A 59 6.29 2.36 -6.28
C LYS A 59 6.09 3.73 -5.67
N THR A 60 7.11 4.16 -4.93
CA THR A 60 7.19 5.53 -4.44
C THR A 60 7.50 6.47 -5.62
N ASN A 61 7.45 7.77 -5.35
CA ASN A 61 7.79 8.77 -6.37
C ASN A 61 9.21 8.62 -6.93
N LEU A 62 10.12 8.09 -6.13
CA LEU A 62 11.50 7.86 -6.56
C LEU A 62 11.72 6.44 -7.12
N GLY A 63 10.66 5.68 -7.30
CA GLY A 63 10.75 4.37 -7.92
C GLY A 63 11.05 3.21 -6.98
N ARG A 64 11.04 3.43 -5.67
CA ARG A 64 11.23 2.36 -4.70
C ARG A 64 9.96 1.52 -4.59
N SER A 65 10.08 0.21 -4.77
CA SER A 65 8.93 -0.69 -4.71
C SER A 65 8.67 -1.16 -3.29
N LEU A 66 7.45 -0.96 -2.83
CA LEU A 66 7.05 -1.30 -1.46
C LEU A 66 5.86 -2.26 -1.42
N PHE A 67 5.82 -3.01 -0.34
CA PHE A 67 4.65 -3.77 0.08
C PHE A 67 4.05 -3.02 1.28
N VAL A 68 2.77 -2.68 1.21
CA VAL A 68 2.09 -1.96 2.29
C VAL A 68 0.83 -2.71 2.67
N ALA A 69 0.68 -3.00 3.97
CA ALA A 69 -0.55 -3.56 4.52
C ALA A 69 -1.37 -2.42 5.10
N PHE A 70 -2.66 -2.41 4.82
CA PHE A 70 -3.53 -1.32 5.28
C PHE A 70 -4.95 -1.81 5.53
N THR A 71 -5.71 -0.98 6.21
CA THR A 71 -7.14 -1.16 6.39
C THR A 71 -7.83 0.17 6.12
N ILE A 72 -9.16 0.16 6.11
CA ILE A 72 -9.95 1.38 5.91
C ILE A 72 -10.80 1.59 7.15
N ARG A 73 -10.68 2.78 7.74
CA ARG A 73 -11.48 3.20 8.90
C ARG A 73 -12.08 4.56 8.64
N LYS A 74 -13.38 4.66 8.78
CA LYS A 74 -14.09 5.93 8.61
C LYS A 74 -13.73 6.61 7.28
N ASN A 75 -13.63 5.81 6.22
CA ASN A 75 -13.28 6.27 4.86
C ASN A 75 -11.86 6.79 4.73
N LYS A 76 -10.98 6.45 5.67
CA LYS A 76 -9.56 6.80 5.60
C LYS A 76 -8.71 5.55 5.51
N ILE A 77 -7.61 5.66 4.80
CA ILE A 77 -6.64 4.57 4.70
C ILE A 77 -5.75 4.59 5.94
N ARG A 78 -5.75 3.48 6.68
CA ARG A 78 -4.86 3.33 7.82
C ARG A 78 -3.78 2.33 7.48
N ILE A 79 -2.57 2.83 7.32
CA ILE A 79 -1.42 1.98 7.01
C ILE A 79 -1.00 1.23 8.27
N ILE A 80 -0.86 -0.08 8.14
CA ILE A 80 -0.50 -0.96 9.25
C ILE A 80 1.00 -1.22 9.23
N SER A 81 1.55 -1.56 8.06
CA SER A 81 2.97 -1.83 7.91
C SER A 81 3.41 -1.53 6.48
N ALA A 82 4.70 -1.26 6.31
CA ALA A 82 5.30 -1.03 5.01
C ALA A 82 6.74 -1.52 5.03
N ARG A 83 7.16 -2.15 3.95
CA ARG A 83 8.53 -2.67 3.78
C ARG A 83 8.86 -2.76 2.31
N ASP A 84 10.12 -3.00 2.02
CA ASP A 84 10.53 -3.28 0.65
C ASP A 84 9.81 -4.53 0.13
N ILE A 85 9.51 -4.51 -1.15
CA ILE A 85 8.89 -5.62 -1.85
C ILE A 85 9.89 -6.79 -1.94
N ASN A 86 9.41 -8.02 -1.85
CA ASN A 86 10.26 -9.20 -2.04
C ASN A 86 10.14 -9.72 -3.49
N LYS A 87 10.97 -10.72 -3.85
CA LYS A 87 11.03 -11.22 -5.23
C LYS A 87 9.70 -11.74 -5.74
N LYS A 88 8.96 -12.44 -4.90
CA LYS A 88 7.66 -12.98 -5.26
C LYS A 88 6.66 -11.88 -5.54
N GLU A 89 6.70 -10.84 -4.72
CA GLU A 89 5.83 -9.68 -4.87
C GLU A 89 6.19 -8.85 -6.11
N VAL A 90 7.48 -8.74 -6.42
CA VAL A 90 7.93 -8.08 -7.67
C VAL A 90 7.28 -8.75 -8.87
N TYR A 91 7.28 -10.07 -8.90
CA TYR A 91 6.66 -10.83 -9.97
C TYR A 91 5.16 -10.50 -10.10
N LEU A 92 4.44 -10.47 -8.97
CA LEU A 92 3.02 -10.14 -8.98
C LEU A 92 2.77 -8.72 -9.47
N TYR A 93 3.57 -7.78 -9.01
CA TYR A 93 3.45 -6.38 -9.42
C TYR A 93 3.69 -6.22 -10.92
N GLU A 94 4.74 -6.80 -11.45
CA GLU A 94 5.08 -6.71 -12.86
C GLU A 94 4.04 -7.38 -13.74
N LYS A 95 3.54 -8.52 -13.32
CA LYS A 95 2.49 -9.22 -14.04
C LYS A 95 1.23 -8.38 -14.13
N LYS A 96 0.86 -7.73 -13.05
CA LYS A 96 -0.32 -6.85 -13.04
C LYS A 96 -0.11 -5.64 -13.93
N ALA A 97 1.07 -5.02 -13.87
CA ALA A 97 1.39 -3.86 -14.70
C ALA A 97 1.34 -4.22 -16.19
N ASN A 98 1.92 -5.38 -16.55
CA ASN A 98 1.89 -5.84 -17.95
C ASN A 98 0.47 -6.13 -18.42
N ASN A 99 -0.34 -6.74 -17.58
CA ASN A 99 -1.72 -7.04 -17.94
C ASN A 99 -2.56 -5.78 -18.12
N SER A 100 -2.26 -4.72 -17.37
CA SER A 100 -3.02 -3.47 -17.50
C SER A 100 -2.69 -2.69 -18.76
N ASN A 101 -1.66 -3.08 -19.50
CA ASN A 101 -1.29 -2.46 -20.77
C ASN A 101 -1.94 -3.14 -21.99
N ILE A 102 -2.76 -4.14 -21.77
CA ILE A 102 -3.45 -4.87 -22.83
C ILE A 102 -4.85 -4.26 -23.14
#